data_c8da1abdc562814e2f637ef9b4de2f30
#
_entry.id   c8da1abdc562814e2f637ef9b4de2f30
#
_cell.length_a   1.000
_cell.length_b   1.000
_cell.length_c   1.000
_cell.angle_alpha   90.00
_cell.angle_beta   90.00
_cell.angle_gamma   90.00
#
_symmetry.space_group_name_H-M   'P 1'
#
loop_
_entity.id
_entity.type
_entity.pdbx_description
1 polymer ?
#
loop_
_entity_poly.entity_id
_entity_poly.type
_entity_poly.pdbx_seq_one_letter_code
_entity_poly.pdbx_strand_id
1 'polypeptide(L)'
;MRVGLFVPCYVDALYPEAGVATYKLLKHYGLDVEYPERQTCCGQPMANAGFQDKSMKVIESFDELFKDYDYIVAPSASCAAYVKVYYPKILKGKHECVSSGKIMDIVEFLHDVLKVKEVPGKFPHPVSVHNSCHGVRELNLSSPSECNVKPFNKIIDLLQLVDGITIHEPERKDECCGFGGMFSIEEPAVSTRMGEEKIKRHIATGAEYVTGPDSSCLMHMAGIAKKEKMP
;
A
#
# COMPACT_ATOMS: atom_id res chain seq x y z
N MET A 1 -16.31 -16.78 2.16
CA MET A 1 -15.84 -15.45 1.71
C MET A 1 -14.77 -15.67 0.65
N ARG A 2 -15.08 -15.26 -0.55
CA ARG A 2 -14.23 -15.43 -1.74
C ARG A 2 -13.44 -14.15 -1.97
N VAL A 3 -12.12 -14.23 -1.92
CA VAL A 3 -11.21 -13.07 -1.99
C VAL A 3 -10.39 -13.13 -3.26
N GLY A 4 -10.48 -12.07 -4.08
CA GLY A 4 -9.58 -11.85 -5.21
C GLY A 4 -8.29 -11.18 -4.73
N LEU A 5 -7.15 -11.83 -4.91
CA LEU A 5 -5.86 -11.21 -4.63
C LEU A 5 -5.42 -10.36 -5.80
N PHE A 6 -5.37 -9.06 -5.61
CA PHE A 6 -4.80 -8.13 -6.58
C PHE A 6 -3.34 -7.84 -6.23
N VAL A 7 -2.41 -8.33 -7.04
CA VAL A 7 -0.97 -8.08 -6.89
C VAL A 7 -0.57 -6.96 -7.87
N PRO A 8 -0.30 -5.74 -7.38
CA PRO A 8 0.07 -4.61 -8.23
C PRO A 8 1.37 -4.83 -9.00
N CYS A 9 1.52 -4.16 -10.14
CA CYS A 9 2.64 -4.35 -11.07
C CYS A 9 4.04 -4.18 -10.44
N TYR A 10 4.22 -3.23 -9.53
CA TYR A 10 5.49 -3.08 -8.80
C TYR A 10 5.76 -4.23 -7.84
N VAL A 11 4.71 -4.75 -7.19
CA VAL A 11 4.83 -5.92 -6.30
C VAL A 11 5.16 -7.15 -7.13
N ASP A 12 4.42 -7.38 -8.20
CA ASP A 12 4.63 -8.54 -9.09
C ASP A 12 6.04 -8.56 -9.70
N ALA A 13 6.50 -7.41 -10.20
CA ALA A 13 7.79 -7.32 -10.90
C ALA A 13 9.01 -7.25 -9.99
N LEU A 14 8.91 -6.64 -8.79
CA LEU A 14 10.08 -6.30 -7.97
C LEU A 14 10.07 -6.93 -6.57
N TYR A 15 8.89 -7.26 -6.05
CA TYR A 15 8.70 -7.82 -4.70
C TYR A 15 7.67 -8.95 -4.69
N PRO A 16 7.77 -9.95 -5.58
CA PRO A 16 6.76 -11.02 -5.70
C PRO A 16 6.54 -11.77 -4.39
N GLU A 17 7.55 -11.81 -3.52
CA GLU A 17 7.45 -12.39 -2.17
C GLU A 17 6.40 -11.70 -1.30
N ALA A 18 6.13 -10.41 -1.47
CA ALA A 18 5.07 -9.71 -0.76
C ALA A 18 3.68 -10.19 -1.21
N GLY A 19 3.49 -10.42 -2.51
CA GLY A 19 2.26 -11.03 -3.05
C GLY A 19 2.06 -12.46 -2.54
N VAL A 20 3.12 -13.27 -2.56
CA VAL A 20 3.10 -14.65 -2.04
C VAL A 20 2.82 -14.68 -0.53
N ALA A 21 3.45 -13.77 0.24
CA ALA A 21 3.21 -13.66 1.68
C ALA A 21 1.76 -13.27 1.97
N THR A 22 1.21 -12.32 1.22
CA THR A 22 -0.20 -11.92 1.32
C THR A 22 -1.13 -13.09 1.05
N TYR A 23 -0.91 -13.85 -0.03
CA TYR A 23 -1.68 -15.05 -0.33
C TYR A 23 -1.64 -16.05 0.82
N LYS A 24 -0.43 -16.38 1.31
CA LYS A 24 -0.26 -17.33 2.42
C LYS A 24 -0.94 -16.87 3.70
N LEU A 25 -0.85 -15.57 4.02
CA LEU A 25 -1.48 -15.00 5.20
C LEU A 25 -3.01 -15.07 5.13
N LEU A 26 -3.59 -14.74 3.99
CA LEU A 26 -5.04 -14.84 3.78
C LEU A 26 -5.51 -16.30 3.84
N LYS A 27 -4.75 -17.24 3.26
CA LYS A 27 -5.04 -18.69 3.37
C LYS A 27 -4.92 -19.20 4.81
N HIS A 28 -3.98 -18.68 5.61
CA HIS A 28 -3.85 -19.02 7.03
C HIS A 28 -5.12 -18.69 7.82
N TYR A 29 -5.81 -17.60 7.48
CA TYR A 29 -7.09 -17.24 8.09
C TYR A 29 -8.30 -17.99 7.49
N GLY A 30 -8.08 -19.03 6.71
CA GLY A 30 -9.14 -19.90 6.18
C GLY A 30 -9.96 -19.31 5.04
N LEU A 31 -9.43 -18.27 4.36
CA LEU A 31 -10.14 -17.62 3.26
C LEU A 31 -10.02 -18.41 1.95
N ASP A 32 -11.06 -18.31 1.13
CA ASP A 32 -11.04 -18.78 -0.25
C ASP A 32 -10.40 -17.71 -1.13
N VAL A 33 -9.08 -17.83 -1.34
CA VAL A 33 -8.26 -16.83 -2.04
C VAL A 33 -7.93 -17.32 -3.43
N GLU A 34 -8.25 -16.49 -4.42
CA GLU A 34 -7.89 -16.70 -5.81
C GLU A 34 -6.96 -15.59 -6.31
N TYR A 35 -6.00 -15.95 -7.16
CA TYR A 35 -5.13 -15.02 -7.89
C TYR A 35 -5.55 -15.03 -9.37
N PRO A 36 -6.29 -14.01 -9.85
CA PRO A 36 -6.67 -13.94 -11.26
C PRO A 36 -5.46 -13.67 -12.15
N GLU A 37 -5.02 -14.64 -12.94
CA GLU A 37 -3.78 -14.55 -13.75
C GLU A 37 -3.80 -13.45 -14.81
N ARG A 38 -5.00 -13.02 -15.27
CA ARG A 38 -5.16 -11.97 -16.29
C ARG A 38 -5.15 -10.55 -15.73
N GLN A 39 -4.84 -10.39 -14.43
CA GLN A 39 -4.76 -9.06 -13.84
C GLN A 39 -3.62 -8.23 -14.44
N THR A 40 -3.81 -6.92 -14.46
CA THR A 40 -2.85 -5.96 -15.01
C THR A 40 -2.60 -4.83 -13.99
N CYS A 41 -1.85 -3.80 -14.42
CA CYS A 41 -1.68 -2.59 -13.61
C CYS A 41 -3.05 -1.94 -13.28
N CYS A 42 -3.15 -1.29 -12.11
CA CYS A 42 -4.33 -0.50 -11.75
C CYS A 42 -4.56 0.74 -12.65
N GLY A 43 -3.59 1.16 -13.44
CA GLY A 43 -3.69 2.33 -14.33
C GLY A 43 -3.30 3.67 -13.68
N GLN A 44 -2.94 3.71 -12.42
CA GLN A 44 -2.56 4.95 -11.72
C GLN A 44 -1.42 5.73 -12.41
N PRO A 45 -0.34 5.11 -12.93
CA PRO A 45 0.70 5.85 -13.63
C PRO A 45 0.22 6.63 -14.85
N MET A 46 -0.70 6.06 -15.63
CA MET A 46 -1.30 6.77 -16.76
C MET A 46 -2.13 7.98 -16.32
N ALA A 47 -2.92 7.81 -15.27
CA ALA A 47 -3.74 8.90 -14.74
C ALA A 47 -2.89 10.02 -14.15
N ASN A 48 -1.81 9.69 -13.42
CA ASN A 48 -0.88 10.66 -12.85
C ASN A 48 -0.13 11.44 -13.95
N ALA A 49 0.09 10.83 -15.11
CA ALA A 49 0.66 11.48 -16.29
C ALA A 49 -0.37 12.30 -17.12
N GLY A 50 -1.59 12.50 -16.60
CA GLY A 50 -2.64 13.29 -17.25
C GLY A 50 -3.47 12.52 -18.31
N PHE A 51 -3.24 11.22 -18.48
CA PHE A 51 -3.95 10.40 -19.49
C PHE A 51 -5.12 9.61 -18.89
N GLN A 52 -5.93 10.24 -18.07
CA GLN A 52 -7.06 9.60 -17.36
C GLN A 52 -8.03 8.91 -18.32
N ASP A 53 -8.34 9.53 -19.46
CA ASP A 53 -9.26 8.96 -20.46
C ASP A 53 -8.73 7.64 -21.05
N LYS A 54 -7.42 7.46 -21.13
CA LYS A 54 -6.80 6.23 -21.62
C LYS A 54 -6.86 5.10 -20.59
N SER A 55 -7.08 5.41 -19.31
CA SER A 55 -7.22 4.40 -18.25
C SER A 55 -8.59 3.70 -18.26
N MET A 56 -9.57 4.18 -19.02
CA MET A 56 -10.93 3.61 -19.07
C MET A 56 -10.93 2.10 -19.34
N LYS A 57 -10.18 1.64 -20.35
CA LYS A 57 -10.10 0.21 -20.68
C LYS A 57 -9.48 -0.63 -19.56
N VAL A 58 -8.51 -0.04 -18.83
CA VAL A 58 -7.90 -0.70 -17.66
C VAL A 58 -8.93 -0.84 -16.55
N ILE A 59 -9.71 0.21 -16.30
CA ILE A 59 -10.78 0.22 -15.29
C ILE A 59 -11.84 -0.83 -15.60
N GLU A 60 -12.32 -0.86 -16.85
CA GLU A 60 -13.32 -1.82 -17.31
C GLU A 60 -12.82 -3.27 -17.19
N SER A 61 -11.56 -3.52 -17.61
CA SER A 61 -10.95 -4.85 -17.50
C SER A 61 -10.73 -5.28 -16.06
N PHE A 62 -10.37 -4.34 -15.19
CA PHE A 62 -10.21 -4.59 -13.75
C PHE A 62 -11.56 -4.95 -13.12
N ASP A 63 -12.59 -4.15 -13.39
CA ASP A 63 -13.92 -4.38 -12.85
C ASP A 63 -14.49 -5.73 -13.32
N GLU A 64 -14.39 -6.03 -14.62
CA GLU A 64 -14.83 -7.32 -15.16
C GLU A 64 -14.13 -8.52 -14.50
N LEU A 65 -12.85 -8.39 -14.20
CA LEU A 65 -12.06 -9.46 -13.61
C LEU A 65 -12.39 -9.67 -12.12
N PHE A 66 -12.71 -8.60 -11.38
CA PHE A 66 -12.81 -8.63 -9.94
C PHE A 66 -14.23 -8.45 -9.38
N LYS A 67 -15.23 -8.10 -10.19
CA LYS A 67 -16.59 -7.77 -9.71
C LYS A 67 -17.30 -8.89 -8.94
N ASP A 68 -16.97 -10.15 -9.20
CA ASP A 68 -17.66 -11.32 -8.62
C ASP A 68 -17.05 -11.80 -7.28
N TYR A 69 -15.93 -11.22 -6.82
CA TYR A 69 -15.39 -11.51 -5.50
C TYR A 69 -16.15 -10.77 -4.40
N ASP A 70 -16.15 -11.32 -3.18
CA ASP A 70 -16.73 -10.65 -2.02
C ASP A 70 -15.84 -9.47 -1.61
N TYR A 71 -14.51 -9.67 -1.64
CA TYR A 71 -13.48 -8.68 -1.38
C TYR A 71 -12.33 -8.81 -2.39
N ILE A 72 -11.64 -7.70 -2.62
CA ILE A 72 -10.40 -7.64 -3.38
C ILE A 72 -9.34 -7.12 -2.44
N VAL A 73 -8.26 -7.88 -2.23
CA VAL A 73 -7.19 -7.51 -1.30
C VAL A 73 -5.91 -7.24 -2.07
N ALA A 74 -5.28 -6.10 -1.80
CA ALA A 74 -4.03 -5.69 -2.44
C ALA A 74 -2.94 -5.37 -1.40
N PRO A 75 -1.70 -5.86 -1.55
CA PRO A 75 -0.55 -5.47 -0.72
C PRO A 75 0.09 -4.16 -1.20
N SER A 76 -0.72 -3.13 -1.43
CA SER A 76 -0.23 -1.80 -1.83
C SER A 76 -1.33 -0.75 -1.65
N ALA A 77 -1.13 0.13 -0.69
CA ALA A 77 -2.08 1.18 -0.33
C ALA A 77 -2.38 2.15 -1.50
N SER A 78 -1.37 2.54 -2.29
CA SER A 78 -1.59 3.46 -3.41
C SER A 78 -2.48 2.86 -4.49
N CYS A 79 -2.27 1.59 -4.83
CA CYS A 79 -3.10 0.91 -5.84
C CYS A 79 -4.52 0.65 -5.33
N ALA A 80 -4.68 0.23 -4.07
CA ALA A 80 -5.99 0.07 -3.46
C ALA A 80 -6.75 1.40 -3.40
N ALA A 81 -6.10 2.47 -2.96
CA ALA A 81 -6.66 3.82 -2.95
C ALA A 81 -7.06 4.30 -4.34
N TYR A 82 -6.22 4.05 -5.35
CA TYR A 82 -6.51 4.47 -6.72
C TYR A 82 -7.79 3.79 -7.25
N VAL A 83 -7.92 2.49 -7.09
CA VAL A 83 -9.13 1.76 -7.50
C VAL A 83 -10.35 2.24 -6.69
N LYS A 84 -10.22 2.32 -5.37
CA LYS A 84 -11.32 2.67 -4.45
C LYS A 84 -11.86 4.07 -4.67
N VAL A 85 -10.97 5.06 -4.83
CA VAL A 85 -11.32 6.49 -4.80
C VAL A 85 -11.40 7.10 -6.19
N TYR A 86 -10.52 6.71 -7.11
CA TYR A 86 -10.39 7.40 -8.39
C TYR A 86 -11.13 6.72 -9.53
N TYR A 87 -11.33 5.41 -9.53
CA TYR A 87 -12.15 4.74 -10.55
C TYR A 87 -13.54 5.34 -10.65
N PRO A 88 -14.31 5.50 -9.55
CA PRO A 88 -15.62 6.15 -9.62
C PRO A 88 -15.57 7.58 -10.16
N LYS A 89 -14.53 8.34 -9.80
CA LYS A 89 -14.35 9.73 -10.28
C LYS A 89 -14.04 9.81 -11.77
N ILE A 90 -13.23 8.87 -12.29
CA ILE A 90 -12.87 8.82 -13.72
C ILE A 90 -14.07 8.38 -14.54
N LEU A 91 -14.84 7.42 -14.06
CA LEU A 91 -16.05 6.92 -14.73
C LEU A 91 -17.17 7.99 -14.78
N LYS A 92 -17.19 8.96 -13.87
CA LYS A 92 -18.17 10.07 -13.85
C LYS A 92 -19.64 9.60 -13.96
N GLY A 93 -19.96 8.45 -13.37
CA GLY A 93 -21.31 7.87 -13.41
C GLY A 93 -21.70 7.22 -14.74
N LYS A 94 -20.80 7.09 -15.71
CA LYS A 94 -21.08 6.39 -16.99
C LYS A 94 -21.31 4.89 -16.77
N HIS A 95 -20.58 4.31 -15.84
CA HIS A 95 -20.70 2.91 -15.42
C HIS A 95 -20.52 2.82 -13.90
N GLU A 96 -21.19 1.89 -13.27
CA GLU A 96 -20.92 1.52 -11.89
C GLU A 96 -19.66 0.64 -11.85
N CYS A 97 -18.71 0.98 -11.00
CA CYS A 97 -17.53 0.17 -10.76
C CYS A 97 -17.72 -0.64 -9.48
N VAL A 98 -18.15 -1.88 -9.62
CA VAL A 98 -18.46 -2.77 -8.48
C VAL A 98 -17.20 -3.06 -7.67
N SER A 99 -16.07 -3.29 -8.34
CA SER A 99 -14.79 -3.62 -7.70
C SER A 99 -14.25 -2.49 -6.81
N SER A 100 -14.57 -1.21 -7.10
CA SER A 100 -14.13 -0.08 -6.29
C SER A 100 -14.70 -0.09 -4.87
N GLY A 101 -15.88 -0.63 -4.68
CA GLY A 101 -16.50 -0.81 -3.35
C GLY A 101 -15.98 -2.01 -2.57
N LYS A 102 -15.25 -2.93 -3.23
CA LYS A 102 -14.79 -4.20 -2.66
C LYS A 102 -13.30 -4.25 -2.39
N ILE A 103 -12.53 -3.32 -2.96
CA ILE A 103 -11.07 -3.32 -2.81
C ILE A 103 -10.64 -2.73 -1.48
N MET A 104 -9.67 -3.40 -0.87
CA MET A 104 -9.02 -3.00 0.37
C MET A 104 -7.51 -3.22 0.29
N ASP A 105 -6.76 -2.38 0.97
CA ASP A 105 -5.39 -2.70 1.32
C ASP A 105 -5.37 -3.85 2.34
N ILE A 106 -4.29 -4.65 2.35
CA ILE A 106 -4.17 -5.80 3.27
C ILE A 106 -4.31 -5.39 4.74
N VAL A 107 -3.79 -4.22 5.13
CA VAL A 107 -3.90 -3.69 6.50
C VAL A 107 -5.37 -3.40 6.84
N GLU A 108 -6.08 -2.69 5.95
CA GLU A 108 -7.50 -2.40 6.12
C GLU A 108 -8.32 -3.69 6.25
N PHE A 109 -8.05 -4.67 5.40
CA PHE A 109 -8.78 -5.94 5.40
C PHE A 109 -8.56 -6.76 6.67
N LEU A 110 -7.31 -6.90 7.11
CA LEU A 110 -6.97 -7.66 8.33
C LEU A 110 -7.52 -6.98 9.59
N HIS A 111 -7.43 -5.64 9.65
CA HIS A 111 -7.83 -4.87 10.81
C HIS A 111 -9.35 -4.70 10.92
N ASP A 112 -10.01 -4.24 9.85
CA ASP A 112 -11.41 -3.81 9.90
C ASP A 112 -12.40 -4.94 9.59
N VAL A 113 -12.04 -5.86 8.66
CA VAL A 113 -12.92 -6.95 8.22
C VAL A 113 -12.69 -8.20 9.06
N LEU A 114 -11.47 -8.73 9.04
CA LEU A 114 -11.14 -9.95 9.77
C LEU A 114 -10.97 -9.72 11.27
N LYS A 115 -10.58 -8.51 11.68
CA LYS A 115 -10.34 -8.14 13.08
C LYS A 115 -9.41 -9.13 13.77
N VAL A 116 -8.32 -9.46 13.08
CA VAL A 116 -7.37 -10.48 13.52
C VAL A 116 -6.82 -10.15 14.91
N LYS A 117 -6.58 -11.18 15.73
CA LYS A 117 -6.06 -11.07 17.09
C LYS A 117 -4.65 -11.63 17.24
N GLU A 118 -4.14 -12.26 16.20
CA GLU A 118 -2.80 -12.81 16.12
C GLU A 118 -2.32 -12.72 14.67
N VAL A 119 -1.02 -12.59 14.46
CA VAL A 119 -0.36 -12.67 13.15
C VAL A 119 0.67 -13.78 13.23
N PRO A 120 0.63 -14.76 12.33
CA PRO A 120 1.56 -15.87 12.37
C PRO A 120 2.99 -15.39 12.06
N GLY A 121 3.95 -15.91 12.82
CA GLY A 121 5.37 -15.62 12.60
C GLY A 121 6.02 -14.85 13.74
N LYS A 122 7.33 -14.71 13.61
CA LYS A 122 8.18 -14.04 14.59
C LYS A 122 9.15 -13.12 13.87
N PHE A 123 9.30 -11.89 14.38
CA PHE A 123 10.22 -10.90 13.82
C PHE A 123 10.88 -10.09 14.96
N PRO A 124 11.92 -10.63 15.62
CA PRO A 124 12.51 -10.03 16.81
C PRO A 124 13.50 -8.91 16.45
N HIS A 125 13.02 -7.90 15.76
CA HIS A 125 13.81 -6.77 15.28
C HIS A 125 13.10 -5.44 15.52
N PRO A 126 13.85 -4.35 15.72
CA PRO A 126 13.30 -3.00 15.76
C PRO A 126 12.94 -2.53 14.35
N VAL A 127 11.67 -2.12 14.18
CA VAL A 127 11.08 -1.74 12.89
C VAL A 127 10.55 -0.32 12.96
N SER A 128 10.86 0.50 11.97
CA SER A 128 10.24 1.81 11.80
C SER A 128 9.13 1.77 10.74
N VAL A 129 8.02 2.46 11.02
CA VAL A 129 6.81 2.40 10.19
C VAL A 129 6.69 3.63 9.29
N HIS A 130 6.61 3.40 7.98
CA HIS A 130 6.25 4.40 6.98
C HIS A 130 4.75 4.31 6.69
N ASN A 131 3.96 5.32 7.06
CA ASN A 131 2.49 5.26 6.96
C ASN A 131 1.94 5.41 5.53
N SER A 132 2.74 5.84 4.57
CA SER A 132 2.38 6.24 3.21
C SER A 132 1.26 7.32 3.12
N CYS A 133 1.36 8.22 2.15
CA CYS A 133 0.37 9.30 2.01
C CYS A 133 -1.02 8.79 1.59
N HIS A 134 -1.09 7.80 0.69
CA HIS A 134 -2.35 7.17 0.30
C HIS A 134 -2.99 6.37 1.45
N GLY A 135 -2.14 5.68 2.23
CA GLY A 135 -2.60 4.96 3.42
C GLY A 135 -3.25 5.89 4.44
N VAL A 136 -2.60 7.03 4.72
CA VAL A 136 -3.09 8.02 5.69
C VAL A 136 -4.35 8.73 5.19
N ARG A 137 -4.29 9.36 3.99
CA ARG A 137 -5.29 10.35 3.55
C ARG A 137 -6.45 9.77 2.77
N GLU A 138 -6.28 8.62 2.13
CA GLU A 138 -7.30 8.02 1.27
C GLU A 138 -7.90 6.74 1.85
N LEU A 139 -7.06 5.90 2.51
CA LEU A 139 -7.52 4.64 3.10
C LEU A 139 -7.75 4.71 4.62
N ASN A 140 -7.39 5.84 5.24
CA ASN A 140 -7.57 6.01 6.69
C ASN A 140 -6.92 4.87 7.51
N LEU A 141 -5.68 4.49 7.14
CA LEU A 141 -4.91 3.48 7.86
C LEU A 141 -4.28 4.02 9.14
N SER A 142 -4.03 5.33 9.20
CA SER A 142 -3.59 6.02 10.41
C SER A 142 -4.10 7.46 10.44
N SER A 143 -4.10 8.06 11.64
CA SER A 143 -4.48 9.46 11.82
C SER A 143 -3.46 10.38 11.17
N PRO A 144 -3.89 11.35 10.33
CA PRO A 144 -3.01 12.39 9.81
C PRO A 144 -2.66 13.41 10.89
N SER A 145 -1.41 13.90 10.88
CA SER A 145 -0.91 14.86 11.89
C SER A 145 -1.54 16.25 11.75
N GLU A 146 -2.00 16.59 10.55
CA GLU A 146 -2.69 17.87 10.27
C GLU A 146 -4.14 17.94 10.76
N CYS A 147 -4.73 16.81 11.16
CA CYS A 147 -6.11 16.75 11.65
C CYS A 147 -6.14 16.62 13.18
N ASN A 148 -7.00 17.38 13.82
CA ASN A 148 -7.22 17.26 15.26
C ASN A 148 -8.19 16.11 15.58
N VAL A 149 -7.74 14.88 15.36
CA VAL A 149 -8.48 13.64 15.62
C VAL A 149 -7.75 12.81 16.68
N LYS A 150 -8.48 11.92 17.36
CA LYS A 150 -7.85 10.98 18.28
C LYS A 150 -6.83 10.13 17.49
N PRO A 151 -5.56 10.05 17.92
CA PRO A 151 -4.54 9.27 17.25
C PRO A 151 -4.92 7.79 17.15
N PHE A 152 -4.70 7.19 15.97
CA PHE A 152 -4.81 5.76 15.71
C PHE A 152 -3.83 5.34 14.60
N ASN A 153 -3.47 4.06 14.55
CA ASN A 153 -2.62 3.51 13.50
C ASN A 153 -2.86 2.01 13.33
N LYS A 154 -3.67 1.62 12.34
CA LYS A 154 -4.02 0.22 12.05
C LYS A 154 -2.79 -0.63 11.67
N ILE A 155 -1.76 0.00 11.07
CA ILE A 155 -0.52 -0.69 10.70
C ILE A 155 0.20 -1.13 11.98
N ILE A 156 0.33 -0.21 12.94
CA ILE A 156 0.97 -0.49 14.23
C ILE A 156 0.16 -1.51 15.02
N ASP A 157 -1.17 -1.37 15.06
CA ASP A 157 -2.04 -2.30 15.76
C ASP A 157 -1.85 -3.75 15.28
N LEU A 158 -1.69 -3.96 13.96
CA LEU A 158 -1.42 -5.28 13.39
C LEU A 158 0.02 -5.75 13.62
N LEU A 159 1.00 -4.86 13.48
CA LEU A 159 2.40 -5.22 13.69
C LEU A 159 2.67 -5.63 15.13
N GLN A 160 2.02 -5.01 16.11
CA GLN A 160 2.13 -5.38 17.53
C GLN A 160 1.67 -6.80 17.84
N LEU A 161 0.91 -7.44 16.94
CA LEU A 161 0.51 -8.84 17.05
C LEU A 161 1.62 -9.81 16.59
N VAL A 162 2.71 -9.32 15.99
CA VAL A 162 3.84 -10.15 15.54
C VAL A 162 4.79 -10.39 16.70
N ASP A 163 5.11 -11.66 16.99
CA ASP A 163 5.99 -12.00 18.11
C ASP A 163 7.40 -11.40 17.95
N GLY A 164 7.86 -10.74 19.02
CA GLY A 164 9.21 -10.20 19.15
C GLY A 164 9.47 -8.87 18.46
N ILE A 165 8.54 -8.32 17.69
CA ILE A 165 8.73 -7.04 17.01
C ILE A 165 8.81 -5.87 17.99
N THR A 166 9.69 -4.91 17.73
CA THR A 166 9.72 -3.61 18.41
C THR A 166 9.45 -2.50 17.42
N ILE A 167 8.48 -1.62 17.72
CA ILE A 167 8.03 -0.61 16.76
C ILE A 167 8.56 0.77 17.17
N HIS A 168 9.14 1.46 16.22
CA HIS A 168 9.66 2.81 16.34
C HIS A 168 8.96 3.72 15.34
N GLU A 169 8.42 4.85 15.79
CA GLU A 169 7.82 5.84 14.91
C GLU A 169 8.81 6.99 14.63
N PRO A 170 8.97 7.43 13.35
CA PRO A 170 9.78 8.60 13.05
C PRO A 170 9.05 9.88 13.47
N GLU A 171 9.78 10.95 13.75
CA GLU A 171 9.25 12.25 14.18
C GLU A 171 8.14 12.77 13.25
N ARG A 172 8.35 12.68 11.93
CA ARG A 172 7.37 13.07 10.91
C ARG A 172 6.78 11.85 10.25
N LYS A 173 5.88 11.17 10.95
CA LYS A 173 5.37 9.87 10.59
C LYS A 173 4.54 9.82 9.30
N ASP A 174 3.84 10.89 8.95
CA ASP A 174 2.99 11.04 7.76
C ASP A 174 3.61 11.86 6.62
N GLU A 175 4.92 12.17 6.71
CA GLU A 175 5.66 12.81 5.64
C GLU A 175 5.80 11.88 4.41
N CYS A 176 5.62 12.46 3.22
CA CYS A 176 5.72 11.72 1.96
C CYS A 176 7.15 11.21 1.71
N CYS A 177 7.27 10.00 1.12
CA CYS A 177 8.57 9.45 0.70
C CYS A 177 9.17 10.13 -0.54
N GLY A 178 8.37 10.90 -1.30
CA GLY A 178 8.80 11.58 -2.51
C GLY A 178 8.65 10.77 -3.80
N PHE A 179 8.19 9.52 -3.79
CA PHE A 179 8.09 8.71 -5.01
C PHE A 179 7.11 9.32 -6.04
N GLY A 180 5.82 9.47 -5.68
CA GLY A 180 4.79 10.07 -6.53
C GLY A 180 4.60 9.49 -7.93
N GLY A 181 5.18 8.31 -8.23
CA GLY A 181 5.12 7.70 -9.56
C GLY A 181 5.84 8.53 -10.61
N MET A 182 5.11 9.20 -11.50
CA MET A 182 5.67 10.08 -12.54
C MET A 182 6.49 11.24 -11.97
N PHE A 183 6.13 11.75 -10.79
CA PHE A 183 6.85 12.82 -10.12
C PHE A 183 8.34 12.48 -9.91
N SER A 184 8.67 11.23 -9.58
CA SER A 184 10.06 10.80 -9.41
C SER A 184 10.88 10.83 -10.72
N ILE A 185 10.21 10.84 -11.87
CA ILE A 185 10.82 10.92 -13.21
C ILE A 185 10.89 12.37 -13.68
N GLU A 186 9.83 13.14 -13.46
CA GLU A 186 9.70 14.53 -13.91
C GLU A 186 10.49 15.49 -13.02
N GLU A 187 10.51 15.23 -11.69
CA GLU A 187 11.19 16.06 -10.69
C GLU A 187 12.20 15.24 -9.85
N PRO A 188 13.19 14.57 -10.47
CA PRO A 188 14.05 13.60 -9.79
C PRO A 188 14.85 14.18 -8.64
N ALA A 189 15.28 15.43 -8.74
CA ALA A 189 16.06 16.08 -7.69
C ALA A 189 15.25 16.31 -6.43
N VAL A 190 14.00 16.78 -6.58
CA VAL A 190 13.09 17.02 -5.45
C VAL A 190 12.65 15.70 -4.84
N SER A 191 12.26 14.74 -5.67
CA SER A 191 11.85 13.39 -5.27
C SER A 191 12.95 12.70 -4.45
N THR A 192 14.19 12.72 -4.94
CA THR A 192 15.34 12.14 -4.23
C THR A 192 15.55 12.83 -2.88
N ARG A 193 15.52 14.17 -2.85
CA ARG A 193 15.72 14.92 -1.59
C ARG A 193 14.65 14.60 -0.55
N MET A 194 13.38 14.48 -0.95
CA MET A 194 12.29 14.06 -0.07
C MET A 194 12.56 12.67 0.50
N GLY A 195 12.99 11.72 -0.34
CA GLY A 195 13.32 10.37 0.08
C GLY A 195 14.49 10.32 1.06
N GLU A 196 15.57 11.08 0.80
CA GLU A 196 16.72 11.20 1.71
C GLU A 196 16.30 11.67 3.10
N GLU A 197 15.50 12.74 3.18
CA GLU A 197 15.03 13.28 4.46
C GLU A 197 14.15 12.26 5.19
N LYS A 198 13.28 11.55 4.46
CA LYS A 198 12.45 10.51 5.04
C LYS A 198 13.29 9.36 5.59
N ILE A 199 14.30 8.88 4.85
CA ILE A 199 15.20 7.81 5.28
C ILE A 199 15.99 8.25 6.54
N LYS A 200 16.54 9.47 6.57
CA LYS A 200 17.25 10.00 7.75
C LYS A 200 16.39 9.95 9.02
N ARG A 201 15.09 10.25 8.90
CA ARG A 201 14.17 10.17 10.04
C ARG A 201 13.92 8.74 10.49
N HIS A 202 13.83 7.78 9.57
CA HIS A 202 13.76 6.37 9.92
C HIS A 202 15.05 5.89 10.60
N ILE A 203 16.22 6.24 10.07
CA ILE A 203 17.53 5.92 10.67
C ILE A 203 17.63 6.49 12.10
N ALA A 204 17.18 7.73 12.30
CA ALA A 204 17.22 8.39 13.61
C ALA A 204 16.38 7.68 14.69
N THR A 205 15.47 6.81 14.31
CA THR A 205 14.72 5.98 15.27
C THR A 205 15.54 4.84 15.87
N GLY A 206 16.68 4.49 15.28
CA GLY A 206 17.48 3.32 15.65
C GLY A 206 16.89 1.98 15.19
N ALA A 207 15.88 2.00 14.30
CA ALA A 207 15.30 0.79 13.73
C ALA A 207 16.26 0.13 12.72
N GLU A 208 16.24 -1.21 12.66
CA GLU A 208 17.01 -2.00 11.70
C GLU A 208 16.28 -2.15 10.36
N TYR A 209 14.94 -2.05 10.38
CA TYR A 209 14.09 -2.22 9.21
C TYR A 209 13.07 -1.10 9.09
N VAL A 210 12.68 -0.81 7.84
CA VAL A 210 11.55 0.07 7.54
C VAL A 210 10.47 -0.75 6.87
N THR A 211 9.25 -0.66 7.36
CA THR A 211 8.07 -1.28 6.75
C THR A 211 6.98 -0.26 6.48
N GLY A 212 6.00 -0.63 5.66
CA GLY A 212 4.85 0.22 5.35
C GLY A 212 3.87 -0.44 4.40
N PRO A 213 2.67 0.11 4.22
CA PRO A 213 1.60 -0.48 3.42
C PRO A 213 1.80 -0.27 1.91
N ASP A 214 2.87 0.41 1.47
CA ASP A 214 3.08 0.74 0.06
C ASP A 214 4.47 0.36 -0.42
N SER A 215 4.54 -0.72 -1.21
CA SER A 215 5.79 -1.26 -1.75
C SER A 215 6.52 -0.25 -2.64
N SER A 216 5.81 0.66 -3.31
CA SER A 216 6.43 1.68 -4.16
C SER A 216 7.22 2.72 -3.35
N CYS A 217 6.71 3.09 -2.17
CA CYS A 217 7.43 3.95 -1.23
C CYS A 217 8.69 3.27 -0.70
N LEU A 218 8.57 2.00 -0.30
CA LEU A 218 9.72 1.22 0.20
C LEU A 218 10.79 1.04 -0.87
N MET A 219 10.38 0.73 -2.11
CA MET A 219 11.28 0.63 -3.27
C MET A 219 12.06 1.94 -3.49
N HIS A 220 11.37 3.07 -3.48
CA HIS A 220 11.99 4.38 -3.70
C HIS A 220 13.03 4.70 -2.61
N MET A 221 12.65 4.54 -1.35
CA MET A 221 13.55 4.76 -0.22
C MET A 221 14.75 3.80 -0.24
N ALA A 222 14.53 2.52 -0.50
CA ALA A 222 15.61 1.53 -0.60
C ALA A 222 16.59 1.83 -1.74
N GLY A 223 16.06 2.28 -2.90
CA GLY A 223 16.88 2.70 -4.04
C GLY A 223 17.80 3.89 -3.71
N ILE A 224 17.26 4.90 -3.04
CA ILE A 224 18.01 6.08 -2.57
C ILE A 224 19.06 5.66 -1.52
N ALA A 225 18.65 4.92 -0.49
CA ALA A 225 19.56 4.47 0.56
C ALA A 225 20.76 3.71 -0.01
N LYS A 226 20.51 2.78 -0.95
CA LYS A 226 21.56 2.04 -1.64
C LYS A 226 22.50 2.94 -2.42
N LYS A 227 21.96 3.91 -3.18
CA LYS A 227 22.74 4.83 -4.00
C LYS A 227 23.61 5.75 -3.14
N GLU A 228 23.03 6.30 -2.08
CA GLU A 228 23.70 7.24 -1.17
C GLU A 228 24.50 6.54 -0.05
N LYS A 229 24.57 5.19 -0.08
CA LYS A 229 25.27 4.37 0.93
C LYS A 229 24.81 4.66 2.36
N MET A 230 23.52 4.92 2.53
CA MET A 230 22.89 5.05 3.85
C MET A 230 22.73 3.66 4.48
N PRO A 231 22.79 3.56 5.82
CA PRO A 231 22.58 2.31 6.54
C PRO A 231 21.19 1.72 6.30
#